data_13dfb72276e8ab386fba5b0c3537c9db
#
_entry.id   13dfb72276e8ab386fba5b0c3537c9db
#
_cell.length_a   1.000
_cell.length_b   1.000
_cell.length_c   1.000
_cell.angle_alpha   90.00
_cell.angle_beta   90.00
_cell.angle_gamma   90.00
#
_symmetry.space_group_name_H-M   'P 1'
#
loop_
_entity.id
_entity.type
_entity.pdbx_description
1 polymer ?
#
loop_
_entity_poly.entity_id
_entity_poly.type
_entity_poly.pdbx_seq_one_letter_code
_entity_poly.pdbx_strand_id
1 'polypeptide(L)'
;MKGIYTAGVLDFFLDKGIEFSSCYGVSAGACHLCSYLSKQRGRAYDISVDYLEDKNYCSVSSLLRTGDLFGVKMCYDDIPNRLNPYDYDAFNAYQGRAFAVVTNIETGRPEYLRLRDMHRDIAAVRASASLPLVSRNVNINGKLYLDGGLSDSVPIMHSILDGNRRNVVVLTKEVGYRRKPSRHLELVRIRYAKYPKIYELMANRHIAYNQMLDYLEQQEKNGQAFVIRPQRKSDVGRVEKDKEKLRLLYEEGYKEAEQSYDRLMAYLES
;
A
#
# COMPACT_ATOMS: atom_id res chain seq x y z
N MET A 1 2.56 -5.14 -8.95
CA MET A 1 1.23 -5.66 -8.51
C MET A 1 1.30 -6.66 -7.34
N LYS A 2 2.43 -6.72 -6.64
CA LYS A 2 2.60 -7.63 -5.47
C LYS A 2 1.64 -7.36 -4.30
N GLY A 3 1.02 -6.17 -4.24
CA GLY A 3 0.01 -5.83 -3.23
C GLY A 3 -1.20 -6.77 -3.21
N ILE A 4 -1.45 -7.52 -4.28
CA ILE A 4 -2.58 -8.46 -4.33
C ILE A 4 -2.49 -9.57 -3.26
N TYR A 5 -1.30 -9.88 -2.78
CA TYR A 5 -1.08 -10.70 -1.59
C TYR A 5 -1.78 -10.10 -0.37
N THR A 6 -1.60 -8.79 -0.16
CA THR A 6 -2.28 -8.07 0.93
C THR A 6 -3.80 -8.11 0.78
N ALA A 7 -4.33 -8.06 -0.45
CA ALA A 7 -5.77 -8.19 -0.68
C ALA A 7 -6.29 -9.55 -0.16
N GLY A 8 -5.56 -10.64 -0.41
CA GLY A 8 -5.92 -11.97 0.13
C GLY A 8 -5.92 -12.01 1.65
N VAL A 9 -4.90 -11.42 2.30
CA VAL A 9 -4.83 -11.32 3.77
C VAL A 9 -6.01 -10.51 4.33
N LEU A 10 -6.33 -9.38 3.72
CA LEU A 10 -7.42 -8.51 4.18
C LEU A 10 -8.80 -9.15 3.98
N ASP A 11 -8.99 -9.91 2.90
CA ASP A 11 -10.23 -10.64 2.67
C ASP A 11 -10.42 -11.78 3.70
N PHE A 12 -9.33 -12.45 4.10
CA PHE A 12 -9.39 -13.38 5.23
C PHE A 12 -9.79 -12.67 6.53
N PHE A 13 -9.25 -11.48 6.79
CA PHE A 13 -9.64 -10.69 7.96
C PHE A 13 -11.14 -10.32 7.92
N LEU A 14 -11.67 -9.98 6.75
CA LEU A 14 -13.11 -9.74 6.57
C LEU A 14 -13.94 -10.99 6.87
N ASP A 15 -13.55 -12.15 6.34
CA ASP A 15 -14.25 -13.42 6.54
C ASP A 15 -14.25 -13.85 8.03
N LYS A 16 -13.26 -13.42 8.82
CA LYS A 16 -13.17 -13.68 10.27
C LYS A 16 -13.68 -12.52 11.13
N GLY A 17 -14.17 -11.44 10.54
CA GLY A 17 -14.65 -10.28 11.29
C GLY A 17 -13.56 -9.56 12.10
N ILE A 18 -12.28 -9.69 11.70
CA ILE A 18 -11.18 -9.02 12.40
C ILE A 18 -11.19 -7.54 12.02
N GLU A 19 -11.23 -6.66 13.00
CA GLU A 19 -11.18 -5.21 12.85
C GLU A 19 -10.05 -4.61 13.67
N PHE A 20 -9.48 -3.52 13.17
CA PHE A 20 -8.39 -2.80 13.83
C PHE A 20 -8.83 -1.37 14.17
N SER A 21 -8.41 -0.88 15.32
CA SER A 21 -8.69 0.50 15.76
C SER A 21 -7.91 1.56 14.96
N SER A 22 -6.79 1.18 14.35
CA SER A 22 -5.98 2.07 13.52
C SER A 22 -5.37 1.30 12.35
N CYS A 23 -5.48 1.85 11.14
CA CYS A 23 -4.97 1.25 9.92
C CYS A 23 -4.09 2.24 9.15
N TYR A 24 -2.93 1.80 8.69
CA TYR A 24 -1.98 2.61 7.92
C TYR A 24 -1.71 1.93 6.58
N GLY A 25 -2.18 2.54 5.50
CA GLY A 25 -1.97 2.04 4.14
C GLY A 25 -0.83 2.76 3.44
N VAL A 26 0.06 2.01 2.78
CA VAL A 26 1.17 2.55 1.99
C VAL A 26 1.06 2.05 0.57
N SER A 27 1.05 2.95 -0.43
CA SER A 27 1.02 2.57 -1.85
C SER A 27 -0.18 1.66 -2.17
N ALA A 28 0.04 0.50 -2.80
CA ALA A 28 -1.02 -0.49 -3.04
C ALA A 28 -1.75 -0.89 -1.73
N GLY A 29 -1.06 -0.87 -0.58
CA GLY A 29 -1.68 -1.11 0.72
C GLY A 29 -2.76 -0.09 1.07
N ALA A 30 -2.59 1.19 0.70
CA ALA A 30 -3.64 2.20 0.88
C ALA A 30 -4.87 1.92 0.00
N CYS A 31 -4.64 1.47 -1.24
CA CYS A 31 -5.74 1.10 -2.16
C CYS A 31 -6.53 -0.12 -1.64
N HIS A 32 -5.84 -1.17 -1.19
CA HIS A 32 -6.48 -2.39 -0.70
C HIS A 32 -7.18 -2.16 0.65
N LEU A 33 -6.61 -1.30 1.50
CA LEU A 33 -7.22 -0.88 2.76
C LEU A 33 -8.61 -0.26 2.55
N CYS A 34 -8.83 0.49 1.47
CA CYS A 34 -10.15 1.04 1.15
C CYS A 34 -11.20 -0.06 1.01
N SER A 35 -10.92 -1.15 0.27
CA SER A 35 -11.87 -2.27 0.09
C SER A 35 -12.12 -3.02 1.41
N TYR A 36 -11.09 -3.20 2.23
CA TYR A 36 -11.23 -3.80 3.55
C TYR A 36 -12.12 -2.96 4.48
N LEU A 37 -11.88 -1.66 4.57
CA LEU A 37 -12.64 -0.76 5.46
C LEU A 37 -14.08 -0.53 5.00
N SER A 38 -14.37 -0.66 3.70
CA SER A 38 -15.74 -0.65 3.16
C SER A 38 -16.42 -2.02 3.20
N LYS A 39 -15.79 -3.05 3.83
CA LYS A 39 -16.32 -4.41 3.93
C LYS A 39 -16.58 -5.10 2.57
N GLN A 40 -15.96 -4.62 1.51
CA GLN A 40 -16.16 -5.15 0.16
C GLN A 40 -15.15 -6.27 -0.14
N ARG A 41 -15.46 -7.47 0.34
CA ARG A 41 -14.67 -8.69 0.11
C ARG A 41 -14.52 -8.96 -1.39
N GLY A 42 -13.32 -9.33 -1.80
CA GLY A 42 -12.98 -9.61 -3.20
C GLY A 42 -12.70 -8.38 -4.06
N ARG A 43 -13.24 -7.21 -3.69
CA ARG A 43 -13.15 -5.99 -4.52
C ARG A 43 -11.72 -5.62 -4.89
N ALA A 44 -10.77 -5.72 -3.97
CA ALA A 44 -9.36 -5.41 -4.23
C ALA A 44 -8.73 -6.36 -5.25
N TYR A 45 -9.12 -7.64 -5.22
CA TYR A 45 -8.73 -8.64 -6.21
C TYR A 45 -9.36 -8.34 -7.57
N ASP A 46 -10.69 -8.17 -7.63
CA ASP A 46 -11.44 -7.93 -8.87
C ASP A 46 -10.87 -6.72 -9.62
N ILE A 47 -10.68 -5.58 -8.95
CA ILE A 47 -10.07 -4.39 -9.55
C ILE A 47 -8.67 -4.69 -10.11
N SER A 48 -7.89 -5.52 -9.41
CA SER A 48 -6.53 -5.83 -9.83
C SER A 48 -6.46 -6.77 -11.04
N VAL A 49 -7.54 -7.52 -11.33
CA VAL A 49 -7.57 -8.58 -12.36
C VAL A 49 -8.48 -8.22 -13.54
N ASP A 50 -9.66 -7.65 -13.30
CA ASP A 50 -10.66 -7.43 -14.34
C ASP A 50 -10.23 -6.37 -15.36
N TYR A 51 -9.46 -5.37 -14.92
CA TYR A 51 -9.03 -4.26 -15.76
C TYR A 51 -7.61 -4.40 -16.33
N LEU A 52 -6.97 -5.57 -16.20
CA LEU A 52 -5.58 -5.78 -16.65
C LEU A 52 -5.35 -5.49 -18.14
N GLU A 53 -6.35 -5.77 -18.97
CA GLU A 53 -6.27 -5.57 -20.42
C GLU A 53 -6.66 -4.13 -20.84
N ASP A 54 -7.31 -3.38 -19.96
CA ASP A 54 -7.69 -2.00 -20.25
C ASP A 54 -6.48 -1.08 -20.21
N LYS A 55 -6.21 -0.44 -21.37
CA LYS A 55 -5.09 0.52 -21.49
C LYS A 55 -5.26 1.77 -20.63
N ASN A 56 -6.49 2.06 -20.18
CA ASN A 56 -6.77 3.18 -19.29
C ASN A 56 -6.52 2.82 -17.82
N TYR A 57 -6.47 1.52 -17.47
CA TYR A 57 -6.16 1.09 -16.10
C TYR A 57 -4.65 1.17 -15.81
N CYS A 58 -3.84 0.41 -16.54
CA CYS A 58 -2.39 0.37 -16.33
C CYS A 58 -1.66 0.10 -17.64
N SER A 59 -0.97 1.11 -18.20
CA SER A 59 -0.26 0.95 -19.45
C SER A 59 0.85 1.99 -19.66
N VAL A 60 1.83 1.64 -20.50
CA VAL A 60 2.83 2.60 -21.01
C VAL A 60 2.15 3.72 -21.81
N SER A 61 1.08 3.43 -22.54
CA SER A 61 0.29 4.43 -23.26
C SER A 61 -0.33 5.45 -22.31
N SER A 62 -0.86 5.01 -21.14
CA SER A 62 -1.33 5.92 -20.09
C SER A 62 -0.20 6.81 -19.60
N LEU A 63 0.97 6.22 -19.29
CA LEU A 63 2.14 6.96 -18.80
C LEU A 63 2.57 8.05 -19.81
N LEU A 64 2.67 7.74 -21.10
CA LEU A 64 3.07 8.69 -22.13
C LEU A 64 2.04 9.81 -22.33
N ARG A 65 0.75 9.49 -22.26
CA ARG A 65 -0.34 10.44 -22.49
C ARG A 65 -0.62 11.33 -21.29
N THR A 66 -0.58 10.76 -20.09
CA THR A 66 -1.05 11.44 -18.87
C THR A 66 0.05 11.73 -17.86
N GLY A 67 1.20 11.08 -17.97
CA GLY A 67 2.27 11.11 -16.96
C GLY A 67 2.04 10.14 -15.80
N ASP A 68 0.99 9.31 -15.87
CA ASP A 68 0.64 8.31 -14.85
C ASP A 68 0.52 6.92 -15.49
N LEU A 69 1.26 5.95 -14.96
CA LEU A 69 1.22 4.55 -15.40
C LEU A 69 -0.15 3.91 -15.14
N PHE A 70 -0.69 4.16 -13.95
CA PHE A 70 -2.07 3.85 -13.60
C PHE A 70 -2.95 5.04 -13.91
N GLY A 71 -3.98 4.84 -14.75
CA GLY A 71 -4.84 5.92 -15.22
C GLY A 71 -5.68 6.52 -14.11
N VAL A 72 -5.42 7.79 -13.81
CA VAL A 72 -6.02 8.49 -12.66
C VAL A 72 -7.53 8.50 -12.73
N LYS A 73 -8.10 8.90 -13.90
CA LYS A 73 -9.55 8.92 -14.08
C LYS A 73 -10.16 7.54 -13.85
N MET A 74 -9.59 6.51 -14.46
CA MET A 74 -10.12 5.16 -14.32
C MET A 74 -10.02 4.64 -12.89
N CYS A 75 -8.85 4.74 -12.26
CA CYS A 75 -8.61 4.15 -10.94
C CYS A 75 -9.33 4.86 -9.79
N TYR A 76 -9.48 6.20 -9.88
CA TYR A 76 -9.94 7.02 -8.76
C TYR A 76 -11.29 7.73 -9.03
N ASP A 77 -11.90 7.51 -10.21
CA ASP A 77 -13.22 8.04 -10.55
C ASP A 77 -14.11 6.95 -11.21
N ASP A 78 -13.75 6.43 -12.39
CA ASP A 78 -14.60 5.51 -13.13
C ASP A 78 -14.85 4.18 -12.38
N ILE A 79 -13.80 3.58 -11.81
CA ILE A 79 -13.92 2.32 -11.05
C ILE A 79 -14.79 2.52 -9.81
N PRO A 80 -14.46 3.43 -8.86
CA PRO A 80 -15.22 3.54 -7.62
C PRO A 80 -16.63 4.08 -7.79
N ASN A 81 -16.91 4.83 -8.87
CA ASN A 81 -18.24 5.45 -9.04
C ASN A 81 -19.14 4.73 -10.04
N ARG A 82 -18.60 3.81 -10.90
CA ARG A 82 -19.39 3.21 -11.97
C ARG A 82 -19.07 1.75 -12.27
N LEU A 83 -17.77 1.40 -12.42
CA LEU A 83 -17.37 0.09 -12.95
C LEU A 83 -17.34 -1.00 -11.86
N ASN A 84 -16.92 -0.64 -10.67
CA ASN A 84 -16.94 -1.48 -9.47
C ASN A 84 -17.23 -0.54 -8.29
N PRO A 85 -18.52 -0.23 -8.05
CA PRO A 85 -18.93 0.83 -7.12
C PRO A 85 -18.37 0.62 -5.72
N TYR A 86 -17.88 1.72 -5.14
CA TYR A 86 -17.34 1.75 -3.80
C TYR A 86 -18.46 1.99 -2.78
N ASP A 87 -18.46 1.24 -1.70
CA ASP A 87 -19.41 1.45 -0.60
C ASP A 87 -18.88 2.53 0.34
N TYR A 88 -19.23 3.78 0.03
CA TYR A 88 -18.84 4.95 0.80
C TYR A 88 -19.47 4.95 2.20
N ASP A 89 -20.71 4.46 2.33
CA ASP A 89 -21.42 4.41 3.60
C ASP A 89 -20.81 3.40 4.55
N ALA A 90 -20.45 2.21 4.06
CA ALA A 90 -19.74 1.20 4.85
C ALA A 90 -18.35 1.71 5.31
N PHE A 91 -17.63 2.44 4.44
CA PHE A 91 -16.38 3.08 4.85
C PHE A 91 -16.60 4.14 5.94
N ASN A 92 -17.61 5.00 5.78
CA ASN A 92 -17.91 6.06 6.74
C ASN A 92 -18.40 5.50 8.09
N ALA A 93 -18.95 4.28 8.10
CA ALA A 93 -19.36 3.58 9.32
C ALA A 93 -18.16 3.01 10.13
N TYR A 94 -16.95 2.95 9.56
CA TYR A 94 -15.76 2.49 10.27
C TYR A 94 -15.41 3.40 11.44
N GLN A 95 -15.38 2.86 12.65
CA GLN A 95 -15.18 3.63 13.89
C GLN A 95 -13.71 3.87 14.23
N GLY A 96 -12.78 3.21 13.55
CA GLY A 96 -11.35 3.33 13.78
C GLY A 96 -10.72 4.54 13.08
N ARG A 97 -9.41 4.54 13.03
CA ARG A 97 -8.60 5.55 12.34
C ARG A 97 -7.92 4.93 11.13
N ALA A 98 -8.14 5.48 9.96
CA ALA A 98 -7.48 5.06 8.72
C ALA A 98 -6.56 6.17 8.20
N PHE A 99 -5.38 5.80 7.71
CA PHE A 99 -4.40 6.73 7.20
C PHE A 99 -3.79 6.23 5.88
N ALA A 100 -3.68 7.14 4.91
CA ALA A 100 -2.83 6.97 3.74
C ALA A 100 -1.46 7.60 4.02
N VAL A 101 -0.40 6.81 3.95
CA VAL A 101 0.97 7.30 4.15
C VAL A 101 1.47 7.88 2.84
N VAL A 102 1.96 9.10 2.87
CA VAL A 102 2.47 9.84 1.72
C VAL A 102 3.83 10.44 2.01
N THR A 103 4.59 10.76 0.97
CA THR A 103 5.85 11.50 1.10
C THR A 103 5.66 12.94 0.63
N ASN A 104 5.85 13.90 1.51
CA ASN A 104 5.91 15.32 1.13
C ASN A 104 7.19 15.57 0.32
N ILE A 105 7.07 16.05 -0.92
CA ILE A 105 8.22 16.16 -1.83
C ILE A 105 9.18 17.29 -1.48
N GLU A 106 8.72 18.31 -0.76
CA GLU A 106 9.54 19.46 -0.37
C GLU A 106 10.43 19.11 0.83
N THR A 107 9.82 18.45 1.83
CA THR A 107 10.53 18.12 3.07
C THR A 107 11.20 16.74 3.04
N GLY A 108 10.78 15.84 2.14
CA GLY A 108 11.17 14.44 2.11
C GLY A 108 10.62 13.62 3.29
N ARG A 109 9.75 14.19 4.12
CA ARG A 109 9.21 13.52 5.31
C ARG A 109 7.93 12.75 4.99
N PRO A 110 7.65 11.65 5.71
CA PRO A 110 6.34 11.01 5.65
C PRO A 110 5.28 11.91 6.30
N GLU A 111 4.09 11.93 5.72
CA GLU A 111 2.87 12.46 6.31
C GLU A 111 1.78 11.38 6.28
N TYR A 112 0.95 11.35 7.32
CA TYR A 112 -0.08 10.33 7.52
C TYR A 112 -1.43 11.00 7.39
N LEU A 113 -1.96 10.98 6.16
CA LEU A 113 -3.20 11.68 5.82
C LEU A 113 -4.40 10.83 6.27
N ARG A 114 -5.16 11.35 7.21
CA ARG A 114 -6.32 10.64 7.74
C ARG A 114 -7.42 10.53 6.69
N LEU A 115 -7.95 9.32 6.51
CA LEU A 115 -9.09 9.02 5.66
C LEU A 115 -10.35 9.03 6.52
N ARG A 116 -11.29 9.94 6.23
CA ARG A 116 -12.55 10.11 6.96
C ARG A 116 -13.77 10.04 6.07
N ASP A 117 -13.62 10.54 4.85
CA ASP A 117 -14.66 10.62 3.84
C ASP A 117 -14.00 10.35 2.47
N MET A 118 -14.25 9.19 1.88
CA MET A 118 -13.56 8.79 0.65
C MET A 118 -13.95 9.64 -0.57
N HIS A 119 -15.06 10.37 -0.54
CA HIS A 119 -15.35 11.36 -1.59
C HIS A 119 -14.34 12.51 -1.61
N ARG A 120 -13.79 12.87 -0.45
CA ARG A 120 -12.80 13.95 -0.30
C ARG A 120 -11.37 13.42 -0.27
N ASP A 121 -11.18 12.26 0.38
CA ASP A 121 -9.86 11.78 0.77
C ASP A 121 -9.24 10.82 -0.26
N ILE A 122 -9.94 10.50 -1.36
CA ILE A 122 -9.45 9.66 -2.45
C ILE A 122 -8.11 10.17 -3.02
N ALA A 123 -7.88 11.49 -2.98
CA ALA A 123 -6.62 12.10 -3.40
C ALA A 123 -5.44 11.67 -2.53
N ALA A 124 -5.66 11.39 -1.23
CA ALA A 124 -4.63 10.89 -0.33
C ALA A 124 -4.24 9.45 -0.68
N VAL A 125 -5.22 8.60 -1.03
CA VAL A 125 -4.97 7.24 -1.51
C VAL A 125 -4.17 7.26 -2.81
N ARG A 126 -4.56 8.13 -3.76
CA ARG A 126 -3.82 8.36 -5.00
C ARG A 126 -2.39 8.81 -4.72
N ALA A 127 -2.19 9.78 -3.83
CA ALA A 127 -0.86 10.28 -3.47
C ALA A 127 0.01 9.17 -2.90
N SER A 128 -0.54 8.36 -1.99
CA SER A 128 0.14 7.20 -1.42
C SER A 128 0.62 6.19 -2.47
N ALA A 129 -0.11 6.05 -3.58
CA ALA A 129 0.22 5.13 -4.68
C ALA A 129 0.97 5.79 -5.85
N SER A 130 1.36 7.08 -5.74
CA SER A 130 2.03 7.84 -6.81
C SER A 130 3.54 7.65 -6.77
N LEU A 131 4.03 6.61 -7.47
CA LEU A 131 5.45 6.27 -7.54
C LEU A 131 6.26 7.30 -8.35
N PRO A 132 7.48 7.67 -7.94
CA PRO A 132 8.37 8.51 -8.73
C PRO A 132 8.63 7.96 -10.12
N LEU A 133 8.79 8.85 -11.10
CA LEU A 133 9.06 8.59 -12.52
C LEU A 133 7.89 7.99 -13.31
N VAL A 134 6.93 7.36 -12.65
CA VAL A 134 5.78 6.69 -13.31
C VAL A 134 4.43 7.25 -12.86
N SER A 135 4.44 8.31 -12.06
CA SER A 135 3.25 9.06 -11.68
C SER A 135 3.55 10.55 -11.53
N ARG A 136 2.53 11.38 -11.65
CA ARG A 136 2.59 12.80 -11.31
C ARG A 136 2.54 13.01 -9.81
N ASN A 137 3.14 14.11 -9.34
CA ASN A 137 2.96 14.56 -7.97
C ASN A 137 1.50 14.94 -7.74
N VAL A 138 0.97 14.60 -6.57
CA VAL A 138 -0.42 14.91 -6.20
C VAL A 138 -0.44 16.12 -5.30
N ASN A 139 -1.21 17.15 -5.71
CA ASN A 139 -1.43 18.35 -4.89
C ASN A 139 -2.63 18.09 -3.96
N ILE A 140 -2.42 18.29 -2.66
CA ILE A 140 -3.47 18.26 -1.65
C ILE A 140 -3.27 19.48 -0.76
N ASN A 141 -4.21 20.40 -0.80
CA ASN A 141 -4.17 21.65 -0.01
C ASN A 141 -2.86 22.45 -0.17
N GLY A 142 -2.35 22.56 -1.39
CA GLY A 142 -1.13 23.31 -1.70
C GLY A 142 0.17 22.57 -1.49
N LYS A 143 0.17 21.41 -0.83
CA LYS A 143 1.34 20.54 -0.67
C LYS A 143 1.40 19.49 -1.76
N LEU A 144 2.60 19.15 -2.19
CA LEU A 144 2.84 18.13 -3.20
C LEU A 144 3.34 16.82 -2.59
N TYR A 145 2.74 15.72 -3.02
CA TYR A 145 3.00 14.40 -2.47
C TYR A 145 3.34 13.36 -3.52
N LEU A 146 4.08 12.36 -3.10
CA LEU A 146 4.39 11.10 -3.78
C LEU A 146 4.14 9.91 -2.85
N ASP A 147 4.37 8.69 -3.39
CA ASP A 147 4.21 7.40 -2.70
C ASP A 147 4.90 7.40 -1.33
N GLY A 148 4.13 7.00 -0.30
CA GLY A 148 4.60 6.94 1.08
C GLY A 148 5.77 5.99 1.29
N GLY A 149 5.88 4.94 0.47
CA GLY A 149 6.99 3.99 0.53
C GLY A 149 8.35 4.57 0.12
N LEU A 150 8.45 5.87 -0.19
CA LEU A 150 9.73 6.57 -0.33
C LEU A 150 10.31 6.91 1.04
N SER A 151 9.51 7.42 1.95
CA SER A 151 9.92 7.93 3.26
C SER A 151 9.59 6.98 4.41
N ASP A 152 8.44 6.28 4.34
CA ASP A 152 8.03 5.26 5.32
C ASP A 152 7.29 4.12 4.63
N SER A 153 7.99 3.05 4.35
CA SER A 153 7.44 1.88 3.64
C SER A 153 6.64 0.94 4.54
N VAL A 154 6.89 0.95 5.86
CA VAL A 154 6.20 0.13 6.88
C VAL A 154 6.09 0.95 8.16
N PRO A 155 4.97 1.63 8.37
CA PRO A 155 4.79 2.69 9.35
C PRO A 155 4.59 2.17 10.79
N ILE A 156 5.30 1.10 11.18
CA ILE A 156 5.17 0.51 12.51
C ILE A 156 5.64 1.45 13.63
N MET A 157 6.72 2.20 13.40
CA MET A 157 7.20 3.16 14.40
C MET A 157 6.15 4.25 14.65
N HIS A 158 5.52 4.75 13.59
CA HIS A 158 4.46 5.74 13.73
C HIS A 158 3.24 5.15 14.46
N SER A 159 2.85 3.93 14.12
CA SER A 159 1.76 3.24 14.81
C SER A 159 2.02 3.09 16.31
N ILE A 160 3.24 2.73 16.71
CA ILE A 160 3.64 2.65 18.13
C ILE A 160 3.57 4.03 18.80
N LEU A 161 4.07 5.08 18.13
CA LEU A 161 4.01 6.47 18.65
C LEU A 161 2.58 6.97 18.79
N ASP A 162 1.65 6.52 17.94
CA ASP A 162 0.21 6.79 18.07
C ASP A 162 -0.47 6.02 19.21
N GLY A 163 0.30 5.24 20.00
CA GLY A 163 -0.18 4.52 21.17
C GLY A 163 -0.74 3.11 20.86
N ASN A 164 -0.59 2.60 19.63
CA ASN A 164 -1.03 1.25 19.29
C ASN A 164 -0.04 0.22 19.87
N ARG A 165 -0.50 -0.57 20.85
CA ARG A 165 0.36 -1.53 21.57
C ARG A 165 0.56 -2.83 20.77
N ARG A 166 -0.41 -3.23 19.97
CA ARG A 166 -0.38 -4.44 19.14
C ARG A 166 -0.45 -4.04 17.68
N ASN A 167 0.52 -4.49 16.91
CA ASN A 167 0.68 -4.09 15.52
C ASN A 167 0.69 -5.33 14.62
N VAL A 168 -0.30 -5.44 13.75
CA VAL A 168 -0.33 -6.47 12.69
C VAL A 168 0.22 -5.85 11.41
N VAL A 169 1.30 -6.41 10.89
CA VAL A 169 2.01 -5.89 9.72
C VAL A 169 1.91 -6.89 8.58
N VAL A 170 1.38 -6.46 7.44
CA VAL A 170 1.32 -7.26 6.22
C VAL A 170 2.39 -6.78 5.25
N LEU A 171 3.36 -7.63 4.95
CA LEU A 171 4.42 -7.36 3.98
C LEU A 171 4.15 -8.10 2.67
N THR A 172 4.56 -7.50 1.55
CA THR A 172 4.46 -8.10 0.21
C THR A 172 5.79 -8.71 -0.26
N LYS A 173 6.76 -8.77 0.65
CA LYS A 173 8.09 -9.33 0.41
C LYS A 173 8.31 -10.53 1.30
N GLU A 174 8.95 -11.52 0.70
CA GLU A 174 9.29 -12.80 1.32
C GLU A 174 10.21 -12.67 2.53
N VAL A 175 10.21 -13.71 3.35
CA VAL A 175 11.16 -13.86 4.47
C VAL A 175 12.60 -13.70 3.95
N GLY A 176 13.44 -12.98 4.71
CA GLY A 176 14.85 -12.75 4.35
C GLY A 176 15.07 -11.76 3.20
N TYR A 177 14.02 -11.13 2.67
CA TYR A 177 14.18 -10.11 1.64
C TYR A 177 15.02 -8.95 2.14
N ARG A 178 15.97 -8.51 1.29
CA ARG A 178 16.74 -7.26 1.48
C ARG A 178 16.66 -6.43 0.20
N ARG A 179 16.34 -5.15 0.37
CA ARG A 179 16.24 -4.19 -0.75
C ARG A 179 17.62 -3.85 -1.26
N LYS A 180 17.78 -3.87 -2.58
CA LYS A 180 18.99 -3.44 -3.27
C LYS A 180 18.95 -1.95 -3.64
N PRO A 181 20.11 -1.28 -3.85
CA PRO A 181 20.16 0.11 -4.32
C PRO A 181 19.34 0.33 -5.59
N SER A 182 18.80 1.54 -5.74
CA SER A 182 18.07 1.95 -6.95
C SER A 182 19.03 2.09 -8.15
N ARG A 183 18.56 1.67 -9.33
CA ARG A 183 19.36 1.74 -10.58
C ARG A 183 19.11 3.02 -11.40
N HIS A 184 18.07 3.79 -11.07
CA HIS A 184 17.59 4.92 -11.91
C HIS A 184 17.75 6.27 -11.21
N LEU A 185 18.81 6.44 -10.41
CA LEU A 185 19.02 7.64 -9.60
C LEU A 185 19.24 8.90 -10.46
N GLU A 186 19.91 8.79 -11.60
CA GLU A 186 20.13 9.94 -12.50
C GLU A 186 18.81 10.49 -13.07
N LEU A 187 17.88 9.61 -13.44
CA LEU A 187 16.56 10.03 -13.90
C LEU A 187 15.77 10.74 -12.78
N VAL A 188 15.90 10.25 -11.55
CA VAL A 188 15.31 10.91 -10.37
C VAL A 188 15.92 12.28 -10.15
N ARG A 189 17.25 12.41 -10.23
CA ARG A 189 17.97 13.68 -10.06
C ARG A 189 17.50 14.74 -11.06
N ILE A 190 17.35 14.35 -12.33
CA ILE A 190 16.89 15.27 -13.40
C ILE A 190 15.41 15.62 -13.18
N ARG A 191 14.55 14.63 -12.97
CA ARG A 191 13.09 14.83 -12.87
C ARG A 191 12.69 15.64 -11.64
N TYR A 192 13.41 15.47 -10.53
CA TYR A 192 13.17 16.11 -9.25
C TYR A 192 14.24 17.11 -8.85
N ALA A 193 14.87 17.78 -9.83
CA ALA A 193 15.93 18.77 -9.57
C ALA A 193 15.49 19.89 -8.59
N LYS A 194 14.20 20.28 -8.63
CA LYS A 194 13.61 21.25 -7.69
C LYS A 194 13.33 20.68 -6.31
N TYR A 195 13.40 19.36 -6.14
CA TYR A 195 13.05 18.63 -4.91
C TYR A 195 14.15 17.63 -4.54
N PRO A 196 15.35 18.09 -4.16
CA PRO A 196 16.53 17.23 -3.95
C PRO A 196 16.31 16.16 -2.90
N LYS A 197 15.39 16.37 -1.95
CA LYS A 197 15.01 15.38 -0.95
C LYS A 197 14.48 14.06 -1.55
N ILE A 198 13.83 14.12 -2.71
CA ILE A 198 13.37 12.91 -3.41
C ILE A 198 14.55 12.07 -3.92
N TYR A 199 15.61 12.73 -4.41
CA TYR A 199 16.84 12.03 -4.80
C TYR A 199 17.51 11.38 -3.57
N GLU A 200 17.67 12.12 -2.47
CA GLU A 200 18.26 11.61 -1.22
C GLU A 200 17.50 10.38 -0.70
N LEU A 201 16.16 10.46 -0.67
CA LEU A 201 15.31 9.34 -0.27
C LEU A 201 15.50 8.12 -1.18
N MET A 202 15.50 8.31 -2.50
CA MET A 202 15.66 7.22 -3.46
C MET A 202 17.05 6.59 -3.40
N ALA A 203 18.10 7.38 -3.18
CA ALA A 203 19.47 6.91 -3.02
C ALA A 203 19.62 6.03 -1.77
N ASN A 204 19.04 6.45 -0.66
CA ASN A 204 19.15 5.78 0.64
C ASN A 204 18.01 4.79 0.95
N ARG A 205 17.03 4.66 0.05
CA ARG A 205 15.82 3.85 0.27
C ARG A 205 16.12 2.40 0.67
N HIS A 206 17.16 1.82 0.10
CA HIS A 206 17.55 0.44 0.41
C HIS A 206 18.08 0.31 1.85
N ILE A 207 18.81 1.31 2.33
CA ILE A 207 19.35 1.34 3.71
C ILE A 207 18.18 1.48 4.69
N ALA A 208 17.38 2.53 4.53
CA ALA A 208 16.25 2.80 5.42
C ALA A 208 15.24 1.63 5.47
N TYR A 209 14.92 1.02 4.31
CA TYR A 209 14.02 -0.12 4.25
C TYR A 209 14.59 -1.35 4.97
N ASN A 210 15.88 -1.63 4.81
CA ASN A 210 16.51 -2.78 5.46
C ASN A 210 16.62 -2.58 6.99
N GLN A 211 16.94 -1.37 7.44
CA GLN A 211 16.93 -1.02 8.88
C GLN A 211 15.53 -1.15 9.48
N MET A 212 14.49 -0.74 8.73
CA MET A 212 13.11 -0.93 9.16
C MET A 212 12.74 -2.42 9.27
N LEU A 213 13.20 -3.28 8.33
CA LEU A 213 13.00 -4.72 8.45
C LEU A 213 13.70 -5.31 9.69
N ASP A 214 14.93 -4.87 9.99
CA ASP A 214 15.66 -5.29 11.19
C ASP A 214 14.90 -4.87 12.47
N TYR A 215 14.39 -3.63 12.49
CA TYR A 215 13.54 -3.14 13.57
C TYR A 215 12.26 -3.97 13.71
N LEU A 216 11.57 -4.26 12.60
CA LEU A 216 10.35 -5.06 12.59
C LEU A 216 10.58 -6.47 13.11
N GLU A 217 11.69 -7.12 12.71
CA GLU A 217 12.08 -8.44 13.23
C GLU A 217 12.32 -8.40 14.75
N GLN A 218 12.89 -7.30 15.26
CA GLN A 218 13.06 -7.12 16.70
C GLN A 218 11.70 -6.95 17.42
N GLN A 219 10.77 -6.18 16.84
CA GLN A 219 9.42 -6.02 17.39
C GLN A 219 8.65 -7.35 17.40
N GLU A 220 8.77 -8.14 16.33
CA GLU A 220 8.18 -9.47 16.23
C GLU A 220 8.71 -10.42 17.31
N LYS A 221 10.04 -10.47 17.52
CA LYS A 221 10.67 -11.25 18.60
C LYS A 221 10.25 -10.83 20.00
N ASN A 222 10.01 -9.54 20.21
CA ASN A 222 9.58 -8.96 21.48
C ASN A 222 8.05 -9.10 21.72
N GLY A 223 7.30 -9.70 20.79
CA GLY A 223 5.84 -9.81 20.88
C GLY A 223 5.10 -8.48 20.71
N GLN A 224 5.73 -7.45 20.12
CA GLN A 224 5.13 -6.13 19.88
C GLN A 224 4.61 -5.96 18.44
N ALA A 225 4.92 -6.91 17.57
CA ALA A 225 4.39 -6.98 16.22
C ALA A 225 4.06 -8.42 15.85
N PHE A 226 2.99 -8.58 15.07
CA PHE A 226 2.64 -9.81 14.37
C PHE A 226 2.79 -9.58 12.87
N VAL A 227 3.62 -10.39 12.20
CA VAL A 227 3.97 -10.16 10.79
C VAL A 227 3.43 -11.29 9.92
N ILE A 228 2.63 -10.92 8.90
CA ILE A 228 2.18 -11.83 7.83
C ILE A 228 2.94 -11.44 6.57
N ARG A 229 3.66 -12.39 5.97
CA ARG A 229 4.50 -12.16 4.78
C ARG A 229 4.66 -13.44 3.96
N PRO A 230 4.86 -13.34 2.63
CA PRO A 230 5.12 -14.52 1.80
C PRO A 230 6.32 -15.33 2.29
N GLN A 231 6.19 -16.65 2.35
CA GLN A 231 7.29 -17.54 2.70
C GLN A 231 8.29 -17.65 1.55
N ARG A 232 7.84 -17.44 0.31
CA ARG A 232 8.66 -17.58 -0.90
C ARG A 232 8.59 -16.31 -1.75
N LYS A 233 9.63 -16.12 -2.55
CA LYS A 233 9.66 -15.01 -3.52
C LYS A 233 8.59 -15.22 -4.58
N SER A 234 7.71 -14.24 -4.73
CA SER A 234 6.72 -14.20 -5.81
C SER A 234 7.35 -13.78 -7.15
N ASP A 235 6.93 -14.44 -8.23
CA ASP A 235 7.31 -14.11 -9.62
C ASP A 235 6.47 -12.96 -10.21
N VAL A 236 5.46 -12.47 -9.48
CA VAL A 236 4.66 -11.30 -9.89
C VAL A 236 5.52 -10.05 -9.98
N GLY A 237 5.47 -9.39 -11.14
CA GLY A 237 6.18 -8.16 -11.45
C GLY A 237 5.53 -6.89 -10.87
N ARG A 238 6.14 -5.72 -11.16
CA ARG A 238 5.54 -4.42 -10.83
C ARG A 238 4.29 -4.17 -11.67
N VAL A 239 4.34 -4.51 -12.94
CA VAL A 239 3.22 -4.57 -13.88
C VAL A 239 3.11 -6.02 -14.33
N GLU A 240 2.05 -6.68 -13.88
CA GLU A 240 1.75 -8.08 -14.22
C GLU A 240 0.51 -8.11 -15.13
N LYS A 241 0.51 -9.01 -16.10
CA LYS A 241 -0.62 -9.21 -17.02
C LYS A 241 -1.19 -10.62 -16.92
N ASP A 242 -0.50 -11.52 -16.25
CA ASP A 242 -0.92 -12.90 -16.05
C ASP A 242 -1.89 -12.97 -14.87
N LYS A 243 -3.17 -13.17 -15.18
CA LYS A 243 -4.26 -13.27 -14.19
C LYS A 243 -4.06 -14.44 -13.24
N GLU A 244 -3.52 -15.55 -13.74
CA GLU A 244 -3.29 -16.74 -12.93
C GLU A 244 -2.21 -16.51 -11.86
N LYS A 245 -1.12 -15.84 -12.21
CA LYS A 245 -0.10 -15.45 -11.24
C LYS A 245 -0.66 -14.53 -10.16
N LEU A 246 -1.55 -13.63 -10.52
CA LEU A 246 -2.20 -12.74 -9.56
C LEU A 246 -3.16 -13.52 -8.66
N ARG A 247 -3.94 -14.45 -9.22
CA ARG A 247 -4.84 -15.32 -8.46
C ARG A 247 -4.07 -16.15 -7.43
N LEU A 248 -3.00 -16.81 -7.86
CA LEU A 248 -2.16 -17.62 -6.98
C LEU A 248 -1.55 -16.80 -5.84
N LEU A 249 -1.08 -15.58 -6.13
CA LEU A 249 -0.50 -14.72 -5.09
C LEU A 249 -1.56 -14.19 -4.10
N TYR A 250 -2.79 -13.93 -4.58
CA TYR A 250 -3.90 -13.58 -3.71
C TYR A 250 -4.27 -14.75 -2.78
N GLU A 251 -4.41 -15.95 -3.34
CA GLU A 251 -4.72 -17.17 -2.58
C GLU A 251 -3.62 -17.52 -1.56
N GLU A 252 -2.34 -17.29 -1.92
CA GLU A 252 -1.22 -17.42 -0.98
C GLU A 252 -1.41 -16.49 0.21
N GLY A 253 -1.76 -15.21 -0.02
CA GLY A 253 -2.01 -14.25 1.05
C GLY A 253 -3.17 -14.66 1.96
N TYR A 254 -4.28 -15.10 1.38
CA TYR A 254 -5.42 -15.60 2.13
C TYR A 254 -5.06 -16.82 2.99
N LYS A 255 -4.41 -17.82 2.39
CA LYS A 255 -4.00 -19.06 3.04
C LYS A 255 -2.98 -18.83 4.16
N GLU A 256 -2.01 -17.96 3.97
CA GLU A 256 -1.03 -17.65 5.02
C GLU A 256 -1.65 -16.90 6.19
N ALA A 257 -2.63 -16.04 5.94
CA ALA A 257 -3.42 -15.43 7.01
C ALA A 257 -4.25 -16.48 7.76
N GLU A 258 -4.89 -17.42 7.05
CA GLU A 258 -5.63 -18.53 7.63
C GLU A 258 -4.75 -19.41 8.51
N GLN A 259 -3.57 -19.81 8.02
CA GLN A 259 -2.61 -20.64 8.76
C GLN A 259 -2.05 -19.95 10.01
N SER A 260 -2.08 -18.65 10.05
CA SER A 260 -1.61 -17.84 11.18
C SER A 260 -2.72 -17.42 12.14
N TYR A 261 -3.98 -17.79 11.87
CA TYR A 261 -5.15 -17.25 12.56
C TYR A 261 -5.11 -17.44 14.08
N ASP A 262 -4.90 -18.66 14.57
CA ASP A 262 -4.89 -18.95 16.01
C ASP A 262 -3.78 -18.17 16.73
N ARG A 263 -2.60 -18.07 16.11
CA ARG A 263 -1.47 -17.28 16.64
C ARG A 263 -1.77 -15.79 16.63
N LEU A 264 -2.45 -15.32 15.57
CA LEU A 264 -2.87 -13.93 15.46
C LEU A 264 -3.88 -13.57 16.56
N MET A 265 -4.89 -14.44 16.79
CA MET A 265 -5.88 -14.22 17.84
C MET A 265 -5.23 -14.21 19.23
N ALA A 266 -4.39 -15.18 19.53
CA ALA A 266 -3.64 -15.22 20.79
C ALA A 266 -2.77 -13.94 20.98
N TYR A 267 -2.17 -13.41 19.89
CA TYR A 267 -1.42 -12.15 19.95
C TYR A 267 -2.33 -10.93 20.19
N LEU A 268 -3.52 -10.89 19.60
CA LEU A 268 -4.44 -9.76 19.77
C LEU A 268 -5.09 -9.73 21.16
N GLU A 269 -5.24 -10.88 21.81
CA GLU A 269 -5.84 -11.04 23.13
C GLU A 269 -4.82 -10.92 24.28
N SER A 270 -3.52 -11.12 24.01
CA SER A 270 -2.45 -11.01 25.02
C SER A 270 -2.18 -9.55 25.39
#